data_a1f00a834721bd2ff8d7e78a3c880461
#
_entry.id   a1f00a834721bd2ff8d7e78a3c880461
#
_cell.length_a   1.000
_cell.length_b   1.000
_cell.length_c   1.000
_cell.angle_alpha   90.00
_cell.angle_beta   90.00
_cell.angle_gamma   90.00
#
_symmetry.space_group_name_H-M   'P 1'
#
loop_
_entity.id
_entity.type
_entity.pdbx_description
1 polymer ?
#
loop_
_entity_poly.entity_id
_entity_poly.type
_entity_poly.pdbx_seq_one_letter_code
_entity_poly.pdbx_strand_id
1 'polypeptide(L)'
;MNTQFKLTDSLGDVVARFPLAADTFITNQIDFCCGGERSLEAGILEAGADPQTILAALEASYKESQERDAAWTDWVKESPVKLVNHIVLTHHRFLKETLPMISELMFKILRVHGVHHPELFEVHRKFSLLRMELEGHLVKEEEILFPAIKSAESYEALGQEKYKALITELEAEHEGAGDLLKALREITDHYTVPADGCTTYAVTYKKLAELEIDTFHHVHLENNILFKHARQ
;
A
#
# COMPACT_ATOMS: atom_id res chain seq x y z
N MET A 1 -4.03 -16.35 28.60
CA MET A 1 -3.00 -16.29 27.55
C MET A 1 -2.70 -14.82 27.33
N ASN A 2 -1.44 -14.42 27.31
CA ASN A 2 -1.08 -13.04 26.98
C ASN A 2 -1.27 -12.89 25.45
N THR A 3 -2.30 -12.18 25.01
CA THR A 3 -2.53 -11.88 23.59
C THR A 3 -1.57 -10.79 23.15
N GLN A 4 -0.91 -10.97 22.01
CA GLN A 4 0.04 -10.00 21.44
C GLN A 4 -0.70 -8.80 20.86
N PHE A 5 -1.92 -9.00 20.37
CA PHE A 5 -2.75 -7.99 19.73
C PHE A 5 -4.08 -7.81 20.48
N LYS A 6 -4.59 -6.57 20.45
CA LYS A 6 -5.89 -6.22 21.04
C LYS A 6 -6.77 -5.57 19.99
N LEU A 7 -8.07 -5.78 20.04
CA LEU A 7 -9.02 -5.15 19.13
C LEU A 7 -8.99 -3.62 19.18
N THR A 8 -8.45 -3.05 20.26
CA THR A 8 -8.25 -1.61 20.44
C THR A 8 -6.95 -1.08 19.85
N ASP A 9 -6.03 -1.95 19.43
CA ASP A 9 -4.77 -1.51 18.79
C ASP A 9 -5.10 -0.89 17.42
N SER A 10 -4.31 0.09 16.96
CA SER A 10 -4.50 0.66 15.63
C SER A 10 -3.96 -0.27 14.55
N LEU A 11 -4.61 -0.32 13.39
CA LEU A 11 -4.21 -1.14 12.25
C LEU A 11 -2.75 -0.85 11.84
N GLY A 12 -2.40 0.41 11.71
CA GLY A 12 -1.05 0.84 11.33
C GLY A 12 0.00 0.45 12.37
N ASP A 13 -0.29 0.58 13.67
CA ASP A 13 0.65 0.19 14.74
C ASP A 13 0.85 -1.32 14.79
N VAL A 14 -0.17 -2.11 14.47
CA VAL A 14 -0.04 -3.57 14.37
C VAL A 14 0.93 -3.95 13.25
N VAL A 15 0.77 -3.38 12.04
CA VAL A 15 1.67 -3.66 10.93
C VAL A 15 3.08 -3.08 11.17
N ALA A 16 3.20 -1.90 11.77
CA ALA A 16 4.51 -1.32 12.12
C ALA A 16 5.32 -2.21 13.08
N ARG A 17 4.65 -2.85 14.06
CA ARG A 17 5.28 -3.79 15.02
C ARG A 17 5.47 -5.19 14.46
N PHE A 18 4.55 -5.64 13.60
CA PHE A 18 4.51 -6.96 13.01
C PHE A 18 4.15 -6.87 11.51
N PRO A 19 5.13 -6.63 10.62
CA PRO A 19 4.88 -6.41 9.20
C PRO A 19 4.14 -7.56 8.50
N LEU A 20 4.28 -8.79 8.97
CA LEU A 20 3.56 -9.95 8.41
C LEU A 20 2.04 -9.89 8.67
N ALA A 21 1.55 -9.01 9.55
CA ALA A 21 0.12 -8.76 9.70
C ALA A 21 -0.50 -8.20 8.41
N ALA A 22 0.28 -7.52 7.57
CA ALA A 22 -0.18 -6.98 6.30
C ALA A 22 -0.77 -8.06 5.39
N ASP A 23 -0.20 -9.26 5.35
CA ASP A 23 -0.72 -10.38 4.55
C ASP A 23 -2.15 -10.76 4.97
N THR A 24 -2.42 -10.79 6.28
CA THR A 24 -3.76 -11.03 6.81
C THR A 24 -4.72 -9.91 6.44
N PHE A 25 -4.28 -8.66 6.52
CA PHE A 25 -5.12 -7.51 6.18
C PHE A 25 -5.42 -7.42 4.68
N ILE A 26 -4.43 -7.62 3.83
CA ILE A 26 -4.61 -7.63 2.36
C ILE A 26 -5.59 -8.74 1.96
N THR A 27 -5.41 -9.95 2.49
CA THR A 27 -6.28 -11.10 2.19
C THR A 27 -7.74 -10.83 2.57
N ASN A 28 -7.98 -10.09 3.65
CA ASN A 28 -9.31 -9.76 4.15
C ASN A 28 -9.77 -8.35 3.76
N GLN A 29 -9.07 -7.67 2.85
CA GLN A 29 -9.38 -6.33 2.35
C GLN A 29 -9.50 -5.26 3.45
N ILE A 30 -8.73 -5.41 4.53
CA ILE A 30 -8.67 -4.47 5.65
C ILE A 30 -7.65 -3.39 5.32
N ASP A 31 -8.09 -2.13 5.26
CA ASP A 31 -7.24 -0.98 4.94
C ASP A 31 -6.41 -0.57 6.16
N PHE A 32 -5.15 -0.98 6.17
CA PHE A 32 -4.15 -0.67 7.19
C PHE A 32 -3.21 0.47 6.81
N CYS A 33 -3.24 0.95 5.56
CA CYS A 33 -2.35 2.00 5.06
C CYS A 33 -2.95 3.40 5.22
N CYS A 34 -4.04 3.74 4.53
CA CYS A 34 -4.73 5.02 4.68
C CYS A 34 -5.58 5.07 5.94
N GLY A 35 -6.22 3.96 6.27
CA GLY A 35 -7.04 3.80 7.47
C GLY A 35 -6.28 3.32 8.72
N GLY A 36 -4.96 3.43 8.75
CA GLY A 36 -4.12 2.84 9.78
C GLY A 36 -4.34 3.35 11.20
N GLU A 37 -4.93 4.53 11.38
CA GLU A 37 -5.28 5.07 12.71
C GLU A 37 -6.51 4.41 13.36
N ARG A 38 -7.35 3.72 12.55
CA ARG A 38 -8.53 3.01 13.05
C ARG A 38 -8.12 1.82 13.92
N SER A 39 -8.98 1.49 14.91
CA SER A 39 -8.78 0.29 15.71
C SER A 39 -8.92 -0.98 14.84
N LEU A 40 -8.27 -2.07 15.26
CA LEU A 40 -8.45 -3.39 14.63
C LEU A 40 -9.93 -3.73 14.51
N GLU A 41 -10.72 -3.56 15.58
CA GLU A 41 -12.16 -3.85 15.57
C GLU A 41 -12.90 -3.06 14.49
N ALA A 42 -12.67 -1.75 14.44
CA ALA A 42 -13.36 -0.88 13.48
C ALA A 42 -13.02 -1.24 12.04
N GLY A 43 -11.73 -1.40 11.70
CA GLY A 43 -11.30 -1.73 10.34
C GLY A 43 -11.72 -3.13 9.89
N ILE A 44 -11.73 -4.11 10.81
CA ILE A 44 -12.20 -5.47 10.51
C ILE A 44 -13.70 -5.49 10.22
N LEU A 45 -14.51 -4.80 11.06
CA LEU A 45 -15.95 -4.72 10.86
C LEU A 45 -16.32 -3.99 9.56
N GLU A 46 -15.59 -2.93 9.22
CA GLU A 46 -15.78 -2.20 7.97
C GLU A 46 -15.49 -3.07 6.73
N ALA A 47 -14.51 -3.96 6.82
CA ALA A 47 -14.21 -4.95 5.78
C ALA A 47 -15.22 -6.13 5.77
N GLY A 48 -16.22 -6.14 6.66
CA GLY A 48 -17.22 -7.20 6.75
C GLY A 48 -16.70 -8.52 7.32
N ALA A 49 -15.53 -8.50 7.97
CA ALA A 49 -14.91 -9.69 8.57
C ALA A 49 -15.26 -9.83 10.06
N ASP A 50 -15.06 -11.04 10.61
CA ASP A 50 -15.27 -11.30 12.04
C ASP A 50 -14.01 -10.94 12.85
N PRO A 51 -14.09 -10.03 13.84
CA PRO A 51 -12.95 -9.59 14.62
C PRO A 51 -12.21 -10.71 15.36
N GLN A 52 -12.92 -11.72 15.84
CA GLN A 52 -12.29 -12.83 16.57
C GLN A 52 -11.51 -13.74 15.62
N THR A 53 -12.04 -13.97 14.41
CA THR A 53 -11.36 -14.75 13.37
C THR A 53 -10.06 -14.07 12.92
N ILE A 54 -10.09 -12.77 12.66
CA ILE A 54 -8.90 -12.01 12.25
C ILE A 54 -7.87 -11.95 13.38
N LEU A 55 -8.31 -11.69 14.62
CA LEU A 55 -7.40 -11.68 15.77
C LEU A 55 -6.72 -13.04 15.96
N ALA A 56 -7.46 -14.14 15.84
CA ALA A 56 -6.89 -15.48 15.92
C ALA A 56 -5.89 -15.75 14.78
N ALA A 57 -6.14 -15.29 13.55
CA ALA A 57 -5.22 -15.42 12.44
C ALA A 57 -3.91 -14.61 12.68
N LEU A 58 -4.00 -13.40 13.21
CA LEU A 58 -2.83 -12.59 13.56
C LEU A 58 -1.98 -13.25 14.64
N GLU A 59 -2.61 -13.77 15.71
CA GLU A 59 -1.91 -14.49 16.79
C GLU A 59 -1.23 -15.76 16.28
N ALA A 60 -1.88 -16.51 15.36
CA ALA A 60 -1.30 -17.70 14.75
C ALA A 60 -0.10 -17.35 13.87
N SER A 61 -0.21 -16.33 13.02
CA SER A 61 0.88 -15.83 12.17
C SER A 61 2.07 -15.34 13.01
N TYR A 62 1.80 -14.59 14.09
CA TYR A 62 2.84 -14.14 15.02
C TYR A 62 3.57 -15.32 15.67
N LYS A 63 2.84 -16.31 16.17
CA LYS A 63 3.42 -17.50 16.77
C LYS A 63 4.29 -18.27 15.78
N GLU A 64 3.80 -18.49 14.56
CA GLU A 64 4.55 -19.16 13.50
C GLU A 64 5.84 -18.40 13.14
N SER A 65 5.79 -17.08 13.09
CA SER A 65 6.97 -16.24 12.84
C SER A 65 8.04 -16.40 13.92
N GLN A 66 7.63 -16.51 15.18
CA GLN A 66 8.55 -16.76 16.31
C GLN A 66 9.18 -18.17 16.24
N GLU A 67 8.40 -19.18 15.87
CA GLU A 67 8.90 -20.56 15.72
C GLU A 67 9.92 -20.72 14.58
N ARG A 68 9.79 -19.88 13.54
CA ARG A 68 10.70 -19.85 12.38
C ARG A 68 11.87 -18.88 12.54
N ASP A 69 11.97 -18.16 13.66
CA ASP A 69 12.95 -17.09 13.90
C ASP A 69 12.95 -16.06 12.74
N ALA A 70 11.75 -15.70 12.26
CA ALA A 70 11.59 -14.79 11.16
C ALA A 70 12.04 -13.38 11.57
N ALA A 71 13.02 -12.84 10.85
CA ALA A 71 13.52 -11.49 11.08
C ALA A 71 12.83 -10.49 10.18
N TRP A 72 12.45 -9.35 10.73
CA TRP A 72 11.99 -8.17 9.98
C TRP A 72 12.65 -6.90 10.51
N THR A 73 12.70 -5.87 9.69
CA THR A 73 13.20 -4.56 10.11
C THR A 73 12.12 -3.83 10.89
N ASP A 74 12.42 -3.43 12.12
CA ASP A 74 11.57 -2.55 12.92
C ASP A 74 11.79 -1.10 12.48
N TRP A 75 11.02 -0.68 11.47
CA TRP A 75 11.15 0.65 10.87
C TRP A 75 10.85 1.79 11.84
N VAL A 76 10.10 1.54 12.91
CA VAL A 76 9.83 2.54 13.96
C VAL A 76 11.11 2.93 14.71
N LYS A 77 12.07 1.99 14.82
CA LYS A 77 13.36 2.21 15.50
C LYS A 77 14.48 2.69 14.58
N GLU A 78 14.26 2.62 13.27
CA GLU A 78 15.28 3.02 12.32
C GLU A 78 15.31 4.53 12.11
N SER A 79 16.45 5.03 11.62
CA SER A 79 16.57 6.46 11.29
C SER A 79 15.66 6.85 10.10
N PRO A 80 15.14 8.10 10.06
CA PRO A 80 14.33 8.58 8.95
C PRO A 80 15.05 8.48 7.62
N VAL A 81 16.35 8.69 7.58
CA VAL A 81 17.19 8.57 6.37
C VAL A 81 17.19 7.12 5.86
N LYS A 82 17.30 6.15 6.77
CA LYS A 82 17.29 4.73 6.40
C LYS A 82 15.92 4.30 5.85
N LEU A 83 14.83 4.76 6.50
CA LEU A 83 13.47 4.50 6.04
C LEU A 83 13.21 5.11 4.66
N VAL A 84 13.52 6.39 4.46
CA VAL A 84 13.39 7.06 3.16
C VAL A 84 14.20 6.36 2.07
N ASN A 85 15.43 5.95 2.37
CA ASN A 85 16.24 5.20 1.41
C ASN A 85 15.62 3.84 1.05
N HIS A 86 15.04 3.15 2.03
CA HIS A 86 14.32 1.91 1.79
C HIS A 86 13.10 2.14 0.87
N ILE A 87 12.27 3.13 1.16
CA ILE A 87 11.10 3.50 0.34
C ILE A 87 11.53 3.73 -1.11
N VAL A 88 12.53 4.59 -1.33
CA VAL A 88 13.02 4.92 -2.68
C VAL A 88 13.59 3.70 -3.41
N LEU A 89 14.42 2.90 -2.74
CA LEU A 89 15.12 1.78 -3.37
C LEU A 89 14.24 0.53 -3.57
N THR A 90 13.12 0.44 -2.88
CA THR A 90 12.19 -0.68 -2.98
C THR A 90 10.93 -0.27 -3.74
N HIS A 91 10.12 0.58 -3.14
CA HIS A 91 8.78 0.91 -3.64
C HIS A 91 8.81 1.88 -4.83
N HIS A 92 9.55 2.99 -4.74
CA HIS A 92 9.62 3.95 -5.86
C HIS A 92 10.27 3.33 -7.09
N ARG A 93 11.34 2.55 -6.90
CA ARG A 93 11.94 1.80 -8.00
C ARG A 93 10.96 0.83 -8.64
N PHE A 94 10.24 0.06 -7.82
CA PHE A 94 9.21 -0.85 -8.30
C PHE A 94 8.13 -0.11 -9.11
N LEU A 95 7.61 1.01 -8.60
CA LEU A 95 6.60 1.82 -9.31
C LEU A 95 7.14 2.34 -10.64
N LYS A 96 8.35 2.92 -10.67
CA LYS A 96 8.98 3.45 -11.88
C LYS A 96 9.20 2.39 -12.97
N GLU A 97 9.46 1.15 -12.58
CA GLU A 97 9.65 0.03 -13.50
C GLU A 97 8.30 -0.60 -13.92
N THR A 98 7.35 -0.70 -12.99
CA THR A 98 6.11 -1.46 -13.19
C THR A 98 5.01 -0.64 -13.87
N LEU A 99 4.85 0.64 -13.55
CA LEU A 99 3.79 1.47 -14.14
C LEU A 99 3.87 1.58 -15.67
N PRO A 100 5.03 1.84 -16.30
CA PRO A 100 5.15 1.81 -17.76
C PRO A 100 4.86 0.43 -18.35
N MET A 101 5.35 -0.63 -17.70
CA MET A 101 5.13 -2.02 -18.14
C MET A 101 3.64 -2.37 -18.15
N ILE A 102 2.90 -2.07 -17.08
CA ILE A 102 1.46 -2.32 -17.02
C ILE A 102 0.74 -1.52 -18.11
N SER A 103 1.14 -0.27 -18.35
CA SER A 103 0.55 0.55 -19.40
C SER A 103 0.63 -0.09 -20.78
N GLU A 104 1.80 -0.66 -21.13
CA GLU A 104 1.99 -1.39 -22.39
C GLU A 104 1.16 -2.68 -22.47
N LEU A 105 1.13 -3.45 -21.37
CA LEU A 105 0.35 -4.68 -21.27
C LEU A 105 -1.15 -4.38 -21.38
N MET A 106 -1.62 -3.36 -20.67
CA MET A 106 -3.01 -2.91 -20.67
C MET A 106 -3.47 -2.51 -22.06
N PHE A 107 -2.64 -1.73 -22.78
CA PHE A 107 -2.93 -1.37 -24.17
C PHE A 107 -3.05 -2.60 -25.08
N LYS A 108 -2.18 -3.61 -24.89
CA LYS A 108 -2.24 -4.85 -25.68
C LYS A 108 -3.53 -5.64 -25.43
N ILE A 109 -3.92 -5.84 -24.15
CA ILE A 109 -5.13 -6.59 -23.85
C ILE A 109 -6.40 -5.84 -24.25
N LEU A 110 -6.44 -4.53 -24.07
CA LEU A 110 -7.55 -3.69 -24.53
C LEU A 110 -7.77 -3.80 -26.04
N ARG A 111 -6.70 -3.76 -26.82
CA ARG A 111 -6.77 -3.88 -28.29
C ARG A 111 -7.28 -5.25 -28.74
N VAL A 112 -6.90 -6.32 -28.06
CA VAL A 112 -7.21 -7.71 -28.47
C VAL A 112 -8.56 -8.16 -27.92
N HIS A 113 -8.84 -7.83 -26.66
CA HIS A 113 -9.98 -8.37 -25.91
C HIS A 113 -11.10 -7.34 -25.67
N GLY A 114 -10.85 -6.04 -25.88
CA GLY A 114 -11.79 -4.97 -25.50
C GLY A 114 -13.18 -5.06 -26.18
N VAL A 115 -13.31 -5.75 -27.32
CA VAL A 115 -14.61 -5.98 -27.98
C VAL A 115 -15.48 -6.96 -27.17
N HIS A 116 -14.86 -7.98 -26.57
CA HIS A 116 -15.55 -9.02 -25.80
C HIS A 116 -15.52 -8.73 -24.30
N HIS A 117 -14.59 -7.88 -23.87
CA HIS A 117 -14.36 -7.45 -22.49
C HIS A 117 -14.42 -5.92 -22.40
N PRO A 118 -15.61 -5.28 -22.53
CA PRO A 118 -15.75 -3.83 -22.53
C PRO A 118 -15.34 -3.18 -21.22
N GLU A 119 -15.33 -3.90 -20.09
CA GLU A 119 -14.82 -3.45 -18.80
C GLU A 119 -13.35 -3.03 -18.87
N LEU A 120 -12.54 -3.56 -19.81
CA LEU A 120 -11.14 -3.19 -20.00
C LEU A 120 -10.94 -1.71 -20.36
N PHE A 121 -11.95 -1.04 -20.95
CA PHE A 121 -11.88 0.39 -21.20
C PHE A 121 -11.85 1.18 -19.88
N GLU A 122 -12.68 0.77 -18.93
CA GLU A 122 -12.72 1.42 -17.61
C GLU A 122 -11.48 1.05 -16.77
N VAL A 123 -11.02 -0.20 -16.82
CA VAL A 123 -9.76 -0.63 -16.20
C VAL A 123 -8.58 0.20 -16.72
N HIS A 124 -8.48 0.36 -18.05
CA HIS A 124 -7.44 1.18 -18.68
C HIS A 124 -7.52 2.65 -18.24
N ARG A 125 -8.72 3.23 -18.19
CA ARG A 125 -8.95 4.61 -17.78
C ARG A 125 -8.50 4.84 -16.33
N LYS A 126 -8.95 3.97 -15.40
CA LYS A 126 -8.60 4.07 -13.98
C LYS A 126 -7.11 3.85 -13.73
N PHE A 127 -6.52 2.87 -14.40
CA PHE A 127 -5.08 2.65 -14.30
C PHE A 127 -4.26 3.83 -14.84
N SER A 128 -4.69 4.45 -15.94
CA SER A 128 -4.00 5.62 -16.51
C SER A 128 -4.05 6.81 -15.56
N LEU A 129 -5.16 7.02 -14.86
CA LEU A 129 -5.30 8.05 -13.83
C LEU A 129 -4.39 7.74 -12.64
N LEU A 130 -4.46 6.52 -12.10
CA LEU A 130 -3.58 6.06 -11.01
C LEU A 130 -2.10 6.25 -11.33
N ARG A 131 -1.69 5.88 -12.55
CA ARG A 131 -0.31 6.06 -13.00
C ARG A 131 0.11 7.53 -12.97
N MET A 132 -0.72 8.42 -13.52
CA MET A 132 -0.44 9.85 -13.57
C MET A 132 -0.30 10.44 -12.15
N GLU A 133 -1.18 10.06 -11.24
CA GLU A 133 -1.16 10.50 -9.85
C GLU A 133 0.08 9.98 -9.12
N LEU A 134 0.38 8.69 -9.20
CA LEU A 134 1.58 8.11 -8.57
C LEU A 134 2.88 8.70 -9.14
N GLU A 135 3.02 8.85 -10.47
CA GLU A 135 4.23 9.45 -11.06
C GLU A 135 4.44 10.89 -10.56
N GLY A 136 3.37 11.70 -10.43
CA GLY A 136 3.45 13.06 -9.88
C GLY A 136 3.75 13.10 -8.39
N HIS A 137 3.18 12.15 -7.63
CA HIS A 137 3.40 11.96 -6.21
C HIS A 137 4.89 11.68 -5.89
N LEU A 138 5.49 10.69 -6.56
CA LEU A 138 6.90 10.35 -6.38
C LEU A 138 7.84 11.54 -6.59
N VAL A 139 7.54 12.45 -7.53
CA VAL A 139 8.34 13.64 -7.78
C VAL A 139 8.32 14.57 -6.57
N LYS A 140 7.15 14.80 -5.95
CA LYS A 140 7.05 15.66 -4.76
C LYS A 140 7.86 15.12 -3.59
N GLU A 141 7.86 13.82 -3.41
CA GLU A 141 8.62 13.18 -2.33
C GLU A 141 10.12 13.21 -2.60
N GLU A 142 10.54 12.75 -3.77
CA GLU A 142 11.98 12.65 -4.09
C GLU A 142 12.66 14.00 -4.28
N GLU A 143 11.96 15.03 -4.74
CA GLU A 143 12.55 16.33 -5.00
C GLU A 143 12.34 17.34 -3.86
N ILE A 144 11.32 17.15 -3.00
CA ILE A 144 11.01 18.14 -1.97
C ILE A 144 11.11 17.55 -0.57
N LEU A 145 10.31 16.51 -0.24
CA LEU A 145 10.17 16.04 1.13
C LEU A 145 11.38 15.22 1.59
N PHE A 146 11.78 14.22 0.81
CA PHE A 146 12.88 13.32 1.19
C PHE A 146 14.25 14.00 1.27
N PRO A 147 14.61 14.95 0.39
CA PRO A 147 15.82 15.75 0.57
C PRO A 147 15.82 16.56 1.87
N ALA A 148 14.67 17.09 2.29
CA ALA A 148 14.58 17.83 3.55
C ALA A 148 14.82 16.91 4.77
N ILE A 149 14.24 15.71 4.77
CA ILE A 149 14.45 14.71 5.82
C ILE A 149 15.92 14.29 5.87
N LYS A 150 16.53 14.01 4.71
CA LYS A 150 17.94 13.61 4.61
C LYS A 150 18.90 14.70 5.08
N SER A 151 18.60 15.97 4.78
CA SER A 151 19.44 17.10 5.19
C SER A 151 19.38 17.37 6.70
N ALA A 152 18.23 17.15 7.32
CA ALA A 152 18.07 17.31 8.77
C ALA A 152 18.60 16.10 9.56
N GLU A 153 18.77 14.96 8.91
CA GLU A 153 19.10 13.66 9.53
C GLU A 153 18.14 13.28 10.67
N SER A 154 16.97 13.92 10.73
CA SER A 154 15.98 13.76 11.78
C SER A 154 14.55 14.02 11.28
N TYR A 155 13.56 13.66 12.10
CA TYR A 155 12.15 13.96 11.83
C TYR A 155 11.77 15.44 12.06
N GLU A 156 12.65 16.26 12.64
CA GLU A 156 12.36 17.68 12.94
C GLU A 156 11.98 18.49 11.70
N ALA A 157 12.52 18.14 10.53
CA ALA A 157 12.14 18.78 9.26
C ALA A 157 10.63 18.70 9.01
N LEU A 158 10.00 17.57 9.34
CA LEU A 158 8.57 17.32 9.11
C LEU A 158 7.67 18.22 9.96
N GLY A 159 8.17 18.73 11.09
CA GLY A 159 7.46 19.67 11.95
C GLY A 159 7.33 21.09 11.39
N GLN A 160 8.00 21.44 10.31
CA GLN A 160 7.88 22.75 9.68
C GLN A 160 6.56 22.89 8.89
N GLU A 161 5.87 24.03 9.01
CA GLU A 161 4.54 24.24 8.40
C GLU A 161 4.48 23.94 6.89
N LYS A 162 5.53 24.31 6.15
CA LYS A 162 5.59 24.01 4.70
C LYS A 162 5.58 22.51 4.38
N TYR A 163 6.17 21.68 5.25
CA TYR A 163 6.19 20.22 5.05
C TYR A 163 4.92 19.57 5.61
N LYS A 164 4.33 20.10 6.67
CA LYS A 164 3.03 19.65 7.16
C LYS A 164 1.94 19.80 6.10
N ALA A 165 1.91 20.95 5.40
CA ALA A 165 0.97 21.16 4.30
C ALA A 165 1.21 20.16 3.15
N LEU A 166 2.47 19.94 2.78
CA LEU A 166 2.82 18.94 1.76
C LEU A 166 2.45 17.52 2.18
N ILE A 167 2.70 17.15 3.43
CA ILE A 167 2.33 15.83 3.96
C ILE A 167 0.82 15.63 3.90
N THR A 168 0.03 16.64 4.27
CA THR A 168 -1.45 16.56 4.16
C THR A 168 -1.90 16.35 2.71
N GLU A 169 -1.23 17.00 1.75
CA GLU A 169 -1.48 16.80 0.32
C GLU A 169 -1.14 15.37 -0.11
N LEU A 170 0.05 14.87 0.26
CA LEU A 170 0.52 13.51 -0.05
C LEU A 170 -0.42 12.44 0.55
N GLU A 171 -0.88 12.62 1.79
CA GLU A 171 -1.85 11.73 2.42
C GLU A 171 -3.19 11.68 1.67
N ALA A 172 -3.68 12.82 1.17
CA ALA A 172 -4.89 12.86 0.34
C ALA A 172 -4.68 12.16 -1.03
N GLU A 173 -3.48 12.26 -1.60
CA GLU A 173 -3.11 11.51 -2.81
C GLU A 173 -3.03 10.00 -2.57
N HIS A 174 -2.57 9.57 -1.39
CA HIS A 174 -2.61 8.17 -0.97
C HIS A 174 -4.05 7.62 -0.89
N GLU A 175 -4.97 8.39 -0.31
CA GLU A 175 -6.39 8.02 -0.28
C GLU A 175 -6.95 7.88 -1.70
N GLY A 176 -6.68 8.84 -2.58
CA GLY A 176 -7.09 8.79 -3.99
C GLY A 176 -6.54 7.58 -4.74
N ALA A 177 -5.25 7.28 -4.56
CA ALA A 177 -4.63 6.09 -5.15
C ALA A 177 -5.23 4.80 -4.60
N GLY A 178 -5.49 4.72 -3.29
CA GLY A 178 -6.18 3.60 -2.65
C GLY A 178 -7.57 3.36 -3.21
N ASP A 179 -8.35 4.41 -3.45
CA ASP A 179 -9.68 4.32 -4.04
C ASP A 179 -9.64 3.83 -5.50
N LEU A 180 -8.65 4.28 -6.28
CA LEU A 180 -8.44 3.80 -7.64
C LEU A 180 -8.06 2.32 -7.67
N LEU A 181 -7.19 1.87 -6.76
CA LEU A 181 -6.81 0.45 -6.64
C LEU A 181 -7.98 -0.42 -6.23
N LYS A 182 -8.78 -0.01 -5.23
CA LYS A 182 -10.03 -0.70 -4.84
C LYS A 182 -10.99 -0.82 -6.02
N ALA A 183 -11.19 0.26 -6.76
CA ALA A 183 -12.06 0.24 -7.94
C ALA A 183 -11.52 -0.66 -9.07
N LEU A 184 -10.20 -0.69 -9.30
CA LEU A 184 -9.57 -1.62 -10.24
C LEU A 184 -9.80 -3.07 -9.83
N ARG A 185 -9.64 -3.40 -8.57
CA ARG A 185 -9.89 -4.73 -8.01
C ARG A 185 -11.35 -5.16 -8.20
N GLU A 186 -12.31 -4.28 -7.92
CA GLU A 186 -13.74 -4.56 -8.11
C GLU A 186 -14.10 -4.80 -9.57
N ILE A 187 -13.68 -3.92 -10.49
CA ILE A 187 -14.00 -4.05 -11.93
C ILE A 187 -13.40 -5.32 -12.53
N THR A 188 -12.26 -5.77 -12.01
CA THR A 188 -11.55 -6.96 -12.50
C THR A 188 -11.97 -8.25 -11.78
N ASP A 189 -13.00 -8.20 -10.95
CA ASP A 189 -13.40 -9.33 -10.09
C ASP A 189 -12.18 -9.91 -9.36
N HIS A 190 -11.51 -9.06 -8.56
CA HIS A 190 -10.30 -9.41 -7.80
C HIS A 190 -9.14 -9.91 -8.68
N TYR A 191 -8.94 -9.26 -9.84
CA TYR A 191 -7.93 -9.62 -10.84
C TYR A 191 -8.10 -11.03 -11.41
N THR A 192 -9.36 -11.51 -11.45
CA THR A 192 -9.72 -12.81 -12.01
C THR A 192 -9.61 -12.78 -13.54
N VAL A 193 -8.80 -13.68 -14.09
CA VAL A 193 -8.62 -13.79 -15.55
C VAL A 193 -9.81 -14.52 -16.15
N PRO A 194 -10.52 -13.95 -17.15
CA PRO A 194 -11.62 -14.64 -17.81
C PRO A 194 -11.15 -15.89 -18.55
N ALA A 195 -12.07 -16.85 -18.77
CA ALA A 195 -11.75 -18.16 -19.33
C ALA A 195 -11.13 -18.10 -20.75
N ASP A 196 -11.44 -17.05 -21.52
CA ASP A 196 -10.87 -16.75 -22.84
C ASP A 196 -9.68 -15.77 -22.80
N GLY A 197 -9.20 -15.44 -21.60
CA GLY A 197 -8.05 -14.57 -21.37
C GLY A 197 -6.76 -15.22 -21.82
N CYS A 198 -5.97 -14.49 -22.62
CA CYS A 198 -4.67 -14.95 -23.08
C CYS A 198 -3.57 -14.77 -21.97
N THR A 199 -2.38 -15.31 -22.22
CA THR A 199 -1.23 -15.16 -21.31
C THR A 199 -0.93 -13.69 -20.97
N THR A 200 -1.01 -12.78 -21.96
CA THR A 200 -0.80 -11.34 -21.71
C THR A 200 -1.86 -10.79 -20.74
N TYR A 201 -3.11 -11.24 -20.86
CA TYR A 201 -4.19 -10.87 -19.94
C TYR A 201 -3.85 -11.30 -18.51
N ALA A 202 -3.45 -12.57 -18.35
CA ALA A 202 -3.06 -13.10 -17.03
C ALA A 202 -1.86 -12.34 -16.42
N VAL A 203 -0.84 -12.04 -17.22
CA VAL A 203 0.31 -11.24 -16.75
C VAL A 203 -0.12 -9.83 -16.35
N THR A 204 -1.01 -9.19 -17.12
CA THR A 204 -1.48 -7.83 -16.81
C THR A 204 -2.19 -7.80 -15.46
N TYR A 205 -3.13 -8.72 -15.22
CA TYR A 205 -3.89 -8.77 -13.98
C TYR A 205 -3.02 -9.15 -12.77
N LYS A 206 -2.07 -10.05 -12.97
CA LYS A 206 -1.07 -10.35 -11.94
C LYS A 206 -0.26 -9.11 -11.57
N LYS A 207 0.18 -8.31 -12.57
CA LYS A 207 0.94 -7.09 -12.33
C LYS A 207 0.12 -5.99 -11.66
N LEU A 208 -1.18 -5.89 -11.94
CA LEU A 208 -2.09 -4.99 -11.20
C LEU A 208 -2.23 -5.40 -9.74
N ALA A 209 -2.37 -6.69 -9.45
CA ALA A 209 -2.41 -7.20 -8.08
C ALA A 209 -1.10 -6.96 -7.32
N GLU A 210 0.05 -7.19 -7.97
CA GLU A 210 1.37 -6.88 -7.39
C GLU A 210 1.53 -5.36 -7.10
N LEU A 211 1.04 -4.52 -8.00
CA LEU A 211 1.04 -3.05 -7.82
C LEU A 211 0.20 -2.64 -6.60
N GLU A 212 -0.99 -3.20 -6.43
CA GLU A 212 -1.85 -2.91 -5.28
C GLU A 212 -1.17 -3.27 -3.96
N ILE A 213 -0.61 -4.48 -3.88
CA ILE A 213 0.08 -4.96 -2.68
C ILE A 213 1.27 -4.07 -2.34
N ASP A 214 2.13 -3.77 -3.32
CA ASP A 214 3.31 -2.91 -3.10
C ASP A 214 2.91 -1.50 -2.66
N THR A 215 1.89 -0.91 -3.30
CA THR A 215 1.40 0.42 -2.95
C THR A 215 0.87 0.48 -1.52
N PHE A 216 0.17 -0.56 -1.04
CA PHE A 216 -0.31 -0.61 0.34
C PHE A 216 0.85 -0.67 1.36
N HIS A 217 1.89 -1.45 1.09
CA HIS A 217 3.09 -1.47 1.92
C HIS A 217 3.83 -0.13 1.90
N HIS A 218 4.00 0.47 0.72
CA HIS A 218 4.60 1.77 0.52
C HIS A 218 3.90 2.85 1.35
N VAL A 219 2.60 3.04 1.11
CA VAL A 219 1.77 4.02 1.81
C VAL A 219 1.75 3.78 3.32
N HIS A 220 1.77 2.51 3.77
CA HIS A 220 1.87 2.19 5.19
C HIS A 220 3.16 2.74 5.82
N LEU A 221 4.32 2.53 5.18
CA LEU A 221 5.60 3.03 5.69
C LEU A 221 5.62 4.56 5.80
N GLU A 222 4.96 5.24 4.89
CA GLU A 222 4.86 6.70 4.89
C GLU A 222 3.82 7.20 5.90
N ASN A 223 2.57 6.84 5.76
CA ASN A 223 1.49 7.37 6.61
C ASN A 223 1.66 6.97 8.08
N ASN A 224 1.99 5.70 8.35
CA ASN A 224 1.94 5.15 9.70
C ASN A 224 3.29 5.15 10.42
N ILE A 225 4.40 5.42 9.71
CA ILE A 225 5.73 5.50 10.32
C ILE A 225 6.37 6.86 10.02
N LEU A 226 6.63 7.19 8.75
CA LEU A 226 7.38 8.40 8.38
C LEU A 226 6.61 9.68 8.73
N PHE A 227 5.38 9.84 8.23
CA PHE A 227 4.56 11.06 8.39
C PHE A 227 3.96 11.21 9.79
N LYS A 228 3.84 10.11 10.53
CA LYS A 228 3.38 10.12 11.93
C LYS A 228 4.21 11.07 12.80
N HIS A 229 5.49 11.22 12.51
CA HIS A 229 6.38 12.13 13.20
C HIS A 229 6.13 13.63 12.89
N ALA A 230 5.45 13.95 11.79
CA ALA A 230 5.06 15.33 11.47
C ALA A 230 3.87 15.82 12.29
N ARG A 231 3.11 14.89 12.89
CA ARG A 231 1.89 15.18 13.68
C ARG A 231 2.18 15.33 15.17
N GLN A 232 3.40 14.99 15.60
CA GLN A 232 3.87 15.12 17.00
C GLN A 232 4.53 16.49 17.22
#